data_dda6c1bab7286c6a0f11a6a74d31f2df
#
_entry.id   dda6c1bab7286c6a0f11a6a74d31f2df
#
_cell.length_a   1.000
_cell.length_b   1.000
_cell.length_c   1.000
_cell.angle_alpha   90.00
_cell.angle_beta   90.00
_cell.angle_gamma   90.00
#
_symmetry.space_group_name_H-M   'P 1'
#
loop_
_entity.id
_entity.type
_entity.pdbx_description
1 polymer ?
#
loop_
_entity_poly.entity_id
_entity_poly.type
_entity_poly.pdbx_seq_one_letter_code
_entity_poly.pdbx_strand_id
1 'polypeptide(L)'
;GPDSDAPSQTLRRSKVGRVGNVFIDLIVSNVTEYKPKLEAGLAVPWSGYVVQGYSQISLDGTAVEDETTQMDLKLGFVEHGTDTPYTLTKFRFAFFDFDGRDTIRGIDCMEFESTHIESYSLHPQTELSPPSLDLNQPNPKVCGTKTGGGPDNPERNEVGAPLTLEQRARAIEITYSNTAEVLITFSATGGITGGRSLIFSGASPILDACPSPPPNMMASP
;
A
#
# COMPACT_ATOMS: atom_id res chain seq x y z
N GLY A 1 16.62 4.51 0.05
CA GLY A 1 15.52 3.93 -0.70
C GLY A 1 15.90 3.79 -2.16
N PRO A 2 15.12 3.14 -3.01
CA PRO A 2 15.42 3.02 -4.44
C PRO A 2 15.59 4.36 -5.16
N ASP A 3 15.36 5.42 -4.47
CA ASP A 3 15.32 6.81 -4.94
C ASP A 3 16.45 7.67 -4.44
N SER A 4 17.24 7.15 -3.55
CA SER A 4 18.49 7.80 -3.17
C SER A 4 19.62 7.07 -3.89
N ASP A 5 20.67 7.78 -4.24
CA ASP A 5 21.96 7.19 -4.68
C ASP A 5 22.53 6.23 -3.61
N ALA A 6 21.80 6.01 -2.53
CA ALA A 6 22.15 5.06 -1.50
C ALA A 6 21.82 3.62 -1.94
N PRO A 7 22.69 2.64 -1.67
CA PRO A 7 22.51 1.25 -2.12
C PRO A 7 21.34 0.52 -1.43
N SER A 8 20.65 1.13 -0.49
CA SER A 8 19.54 0.53 0.25
C SER A 8 18.24 0.72 -0.51
N GLN A 9 17.72 -0.35 -1.09
CA GLN A 9 16.39 -0.42 -1.70
C GLN A 9 15.28 -0.62 -0.66
N THR A 10 15.38 0.07 0.47
CA THR A 10 14.43 -0.06 1.58
C THR A 10 13.89 1.29 2.01
N LEU A 11 12.58 1.33 2.25
CA LEU A 11 11.90 2.43 2.89
C LEU A 11 11.62 2.05 4.34
N ARG A 12 12.09 2.83 5.31
CA ARG A 12 11.80 2.62 6.73
C ARG A 12 10.85 3.68 7.25
N ARG A 13 9.74 3.24 7.83
CA ARG A 13 8.78 4.07 8.56
C ARG A 13 8.92 3.80 10.05
N SER A 14 9.44 4.78 10.77
CA SER A 14 9.70 4.64 12.20
C SER A 14 8.43 4.78 13.02
N LYS A 15 8.29 3.94 14.04
CA LYS A 15 7.25 4.02 15.07
C LYS A 15 5.83 3.98 14.49
N VAL A 16 5.60 3.09 13.52
CA VAL A 16 4.25 2.89 12.93
C VAL A 16 3.27 2.27 13.92
N GLY A 17 3.76 1.69 15.02
CA GLY A 17 2.94 1.12 16.08
C GLY A 17 3.73 0.91 17.38
N ARG A 18 3.03 0.41 18.40
CA ARG A 18 3.61 0.06 19.70
C ARG A 18 2.91 -1.15 20.30
N VAL A 19 3.69 -2.11 20.78
CA VAL A 19 3.18 -3.28 21.51
C VAL A 19 3.85 -3.30 22.90
N GLY A 20 3.08 -3.08 23.93
CA GLY A 20 3.63 -2.91 25.28
C GLY A 20 4.62 -1.72 25.33
N ASN A 21 5.89 -2.00 25.58
CA ASN A 21 6.97 -1.00 25.61
C ASN A 21 7.82 -0.97 24.33
N VAL A 22 7.52 -1.83 23.34
CA VAL A 22 8.27 -1.93 22.09
C VAL A 22 7.61 -1.08 21.02
N PHE A 23 8.34 -0.12 20.46
CA PHE A 23 7.92 0.58 19.24
C PHE A 23 8.30 -0.26 18.03
N ILE A 24 7.46 -0.21 17.01
CA ILE A 24 7.57 -1.01 15.80
C ILE A 24 7.82 -0.09 14.61
N ASP A 25 8.79 -0.46 13.78
CA ASP A 25 9.03 0.17 12.48
C ASP A 25 8.47 -0.73 11.36
N LEU A 26 8.02 -0.13 10.28
CA LEU A 26 7.71 -0.80 9.02
C LEU A 26 8.88 -0.62 8.07
N ILE A 27 9.37 -1.72 7.51
CA ILE A 27 10.34 -1.72 6.41
C ILE A 27 9.63 -2.20 5.16
N VAL A 28 9.72 -1.40 4.10
CA VAL A 28 9.27 -1.81 2.76
C VAL A 28 10.50 -1.97 1.89
N SER A 29 10.64 -3.14 1.29
CA SER A 29 11.77 -3.47 0.40
C SER A 29 11.26 -4.14 -0.87
N ASN A 30 11.94 -3.92 -1.98
CA ASN A 30 11.69 -4.70 -3.18
C ASN A 30 12.42 -6.05 -3.09
N VAL A 31 11.77 -7.09 -3.58
CA VAL A 31 12.32 -8.45 -3.66
C VAL A 31 12.89 -8.71 -5.05
N THR A 32 12.25 -8.15 -6.07
CA THR A 32 12.68 -8.21 -7.48
C THR A 32 13.24 -6.86 -7.95
N GLU A 33 13.85 -6.84 -9.12
CA GLU A 33 14.32 -5.61 -9.75
C GLU A 33 13.16 -4.62 -9.86
N TYR A 34 13.40 -3.41 -9.40
CA TYR A 34 12.43 -2.33 -9.37
C TYR A 34 12.85 -1.24 -10.38
N LYS A 35 11.91 -0.88 -11.23
CA LYS A 35 12.08 0.26 -12.14
C LYS A 35 11.22 1.42 -11.64
N PRO A 36 11.81 2.42 -10.98
CA PRO A 36 11.06 3.59 -10.52
C PRO A 36 10.61 4.43 -11.71
N LYS A 37 9.45 5.06 -11.58
CA LYS A 37 9.02 6.08 -12.53
C LYS A 37 10.08 7.18 -12.63
N LEU A 38 10.41 7.59 -13.85
CA LEU A 38 11.29 8.72 -14.10
C LEU A 38 10.46 9.97 -14.44
N GLU A 39 10.73 11.07 -13.75
CA GLU A 39 10.27 12.41 -14.13
C GLU A 39 11.46 13.27 -14.51
N ALA A 40 11.43 13.84 -15.72
CA ALA A 40 12.54 14.62 -16.28
C ALA A 40 13.90 13.90 -16.27
N GLY A 41 13.89 12.54 -16.39
CA GLY A 41 15.10 11.72 -16.38
C GLY A 41 15.68 11.43 -14.99
N LEU A 42 15.02 11.88 -13.93
CA LEU A 42 15.37 11.56 -12.54
C LEU A 42 14.37 10.56 -11.99
N ALA A 43 14.85 9.58 -11.22
CA ALA A 43 13.95 8.72 -10.47
C ALA A 43 13.07 9.59 -9.57
N VAL A 44 11.75 9.43 -9.71
CA VAL A 44 10.84 10.05 -8.75
C VAL A 44 11.10 9.34 -7.43
N PRO A 45 11.56 10.06 -6.41
CA PRO A 45 11.83 9.44 -5.13
C PRO A 45 10.63 8.62 -4.70
N TRP A 46 10.89 7.45 -4.10
CA TRP A 46 9.94 6.82 -3.22
C TRP A 46 9.32 7.97 -2.44
N SER A 47 8.31 8.54 -3.03
CA SER A 47 7.77 9.71 -2.44
C SER A 47 7.29 9.28 -1.08
N GLY A 48 8.22 9.35 -0.16
CA GLY A 48 7.97 9.28 1.24
C GLY A 48 6.99 10.35 1.66
N TYR A 49 6.16 10.81 0.73
CA TYR A 49 5.02 11.64 0.98
C TYR A 49 4.04 10.81 1.79
N VAL A 50 4.25 10.87 3.11
CA VAL A 50 3.15 10.68 4.03
C VAL A 50 2.28 11.91 3.90
N VAL A 51 1.53 12.01 2.84
CA VAL A 51 0.39 12.89 2.83
C VAL A 51 -0.70 12.11 3.55
N GLN A 52 -1.03 12.52 4.76
CA GLN A 52 -2.19 12.03 5.50
C GLN A 52 -2.16 10.53 5.89
N GLY A 53 -0.99 9.94 6.07
CA GLY A 53 -0.88 8.52 6.47
C GLY A 53 -0.81 7.52 5.31
N TYR A 54 -0.85 8.00 4.07
CA TYR A 54 -0.64 7.17 2.88
C TYR A 54 0.85 7.09 2.51
N SER A 55 1.29 5.91 2.09
CA SER A 55 2.59 5.68 1.46
C SER A 55 2.37 5.42 -0.02
N GLN A 56 3.27 5.93 -0.86
CA GLN A 56 3.20 5.76 -2.30
C GLN A 56 4.51 5.18 -2.82
N ILE A 57 4.42 4.22 -3.74
CA ILE A 57 5.54 3.66 -4.49
C ILE A 57 5.22 3.80 -5.96
N SER A 58 6.12 4.39 -6.73
CA SER A 58 5.90 4.61 -8.15
C SER A 58 6.68 3.61 -8.98
N LEU A 59 5.95 2.87 -9.84
CA LEU A 59 6.46 1.92 -10.80
C LEU A 59 6.52 2.58 -12.17
N ASP A 60 7.63 2.40 -12.90
CA ASP A 60 7.70 2.85 -14.28
C ASP A 60 6.77 2.02 -15.16
N GLY A 61 6.11 2.69 -16.08
CA GLY A 61 5.22 2.04 -17.03
C GLY A 61 5.97 1.56 -18.25
N THR A 62 5.37 0.63 -18.98
CA THR A 62 5.82 0.29 -20.34
C THR A 62 4.93 0.97 -21.37
N ALA A 63 5.55 1.54 -22.41
CA ALA A 63 4.82 2.10 -23.55
C ALA A 63 4.30 1.01 -24.52
N VAL A 64 4.70 -0.24 -24.28
CA VAL A 64 4.34 -1.37 -25.14
C VAL A 64 3.00 -1.93 -24.68
N GLU A 65 2.07 -2.04 -25.63
CA GLU A 65 0.76 -2.63 -25.40
C GLU A 65 0.93 -4.11 -24.99
N ASP A 66 0.18 -4.53 -23.98
CA ASP A 66 0.18 -5.87 -23.38
C ASP A 66 1.48 -6.30 -22.64
N GLU A 67 2.50 -5.47 -22.59
CA GLU A 67 3.59 -5.70 -21.63
C GLU A 67 3.14 -5.39 -20.20
N THR A 68 3.71 -6.15 -19.27
CA THR A 68 3.49 -5.98 -17.84
C THR A 68 4.77 -5.55 -17.17
N THR A 69 4.71 -4.46 -16.42
CA THR A 69 5.73 -4.13 -15.43
C THR A 69 5.22 -4.55 -14.06
N GLN A 70 6.12 -5.06 -13.21
CA GLN A 70 5.77 -5.49 -11.86
C GLN A 70 6.87 -5.20 -10.86
N MET A 71 6.51 -5.17 -9.60
CA MET A 71 7.42 -5.17 -8.48
C MET A 71 6.89 -6.08 -7.38
N ASP A 72 7.77 -6.91 -6.85
CA ASP A 72 7.51 -7.72 -5.67
C ASP A 72 8.04 -6.97 -4.46
N LEU A 73 7.17 -6.73 -3.50
CA LEU A 73 7.46 -5.97 -2.30
C LEU A 73 7.30 -6.84 -1.07
N LYS A 74 8.20 -6.63 -0.14
CA LYS A 74 8.12 -7.15 1.22
C LYS A 74 7.83 -5.99 2.17
N LEU A 75 6.75 -6.13 2.94
CA LEU A 75 6.39 -5.23 4.03
C LEU A 75 6.68 -5.96 5.34
N GLY A 76 7.74 -5.55 6.03
CA GLY A 76 8.23 -6.21 7.24
C GLY A 76 8.16 -5.32 8.47
N PHE A 77 7.83 -5.90 9.61
CA PHE A 77 7.84 -5.21 10.90
C PHE A 77 9.08 -5.59 11.70
N VAL A 78 9.74 -4.58 12.27
CA VAL A 78 10.91 -4.77 13.09
C VAL A 78 10.81 -3.93 14.37
N GLU A 79 11.55 -4.30 15.40
CA GLU A 79 11.70 -3.46 16.58
C GLU A 79 12.36 -2.13 16.21
N HIS A 80 11.81 -1.04 16.74
CA HIS A 80 12.30 0.31 16.42
C HIS A 80 13.80 0.48 16.65
N GLY A 81 14.46 1.00 15.63
CA GLY A 81 15.90 1.25 15.65
C GLY A 81 16.77 0.01 15.46
N THR A 82 16.17 -1.15 15.18
CA THR A 82 16.88 -2.41 14.89
C THR A 82 16.38 -3.01 13.57
N ASP A 83 16.96 -4.13 13.15
CA ASP A 83 16.46 -4.96 12.04
C ASP A 83 15.90 -6.31 12.55
N THR A 84 15.65 -6.41 13.86
CA THR A 84 15.07 -7.61 14.48
C THR A 84 13.60 -7.73 14.07
N PRO A 85 13.20 -8.80 13.36
CA PRO A 85 11.80 -9.00 12.97
C PRO A 85 10.86 -9.06 14.17
N TYR A 86 9.71 -8.42 14.06
CA TYR A 86 8.69 -8.41 15.10
C TYR A 86 7.37 -8.97 14.59
N THR A 87 7.01 -10.15 15.09
CA THR A 87 5.74 -10.80 14.74
C THR A 87 4.56 -10.07 15.37
N LEU A 88 3.66 -9.57 14.54
CA LEU A 88 2.40 -8.99 14.98
C LEU A 88 1.28 -10.05 14.98
N THR A 89 0.49 -10.07 16.03
CA THR A 89 -0.65 -10.99 16.13
C THR A 89 -1.73 -10.66 15.12
N LYS A 90 -1.91 -9.35 14.83
CA LYS A 90 -2.89 -8.87 13.85
C LYS A 90 -2.55 -7.46 13.39
N PHE A 91 -2.68 -7.21 12.09
CA PHE A 91 -2.55 -5.89 11.48
C PHE A 91 -3.31 -5.83 10.16
N ARG A 92 -3.48 -4.61 9.62
CA ARG A 92 -4.17 -4.38 8.36
C ARG A 92 -3.35 -3.48 7.45
N PHE A 93 -3.46 -3.75 6.16
CA PHE A 93 -3.07 -2.82 5.11
C PHE A 93 -4.26 -2.56 4.20
N ALA A 94 -4.47 -1.31 3.87
CA ALA A 94 -5.38 -0.91 2.81
C ALA A 94 -4.56 -0.43 1.61
N PHE A 95 -4.92 -0.92 0.44
CA PHE A 95 -4.32 -0.59 -0.84
C PHE A 95 -5.35 0.11 -1.70
N PHE A 96 -4.94 1.15 -2.42
CA PHE A 96 -5.83 2.09 -3.09
C PHE A 96 -5.41 2.31 -4.54
N ASP A 97 -6.28 2.99 -5.29
CA ASP A 97 -5.99 3.52 -6.61
C ASP A 97 -5.73 2.44 -7.67
N PHE A 98 -6.56 1.39 -7.65
CA PHE A 98 -6.52 0.37 -8.69
C PHE A 98 -7.26 0.82 -9.93
N ASP A 99 -6.50 1.27 -10.90
CA ASP A 99 -7.05 1.71 -12.19
C ASP A 99 -7.23 0.54 -13.15
N GLY A 100 -8.34 0.58 -13.88
CA GLY A 100 -8.60 -0.28 -15.01
C GLY A 100 -8.15 0.34 -16.34
N ARG A 101 -8.23 -0.45 -17.39
CA ARG A 101 -7.79 -0.06 -18.73
C ARG A 101 -8.71 0.97 -19.38
N ASP A 102 -8.12 1.98 -20.03
CA ASP A 102 -8.70 2.73 -21.13
C ASP A 102 -7.83 2.57 -22.39
N THR A 103 -8.05 3.40 -23.39
CA THR A 103 -7.31 3.34 -24.67
C THR A 103 -5.81 3.66 -24.56
N ILE A 104 -5.36 4.23 -23.44
CA ILE A 104 -3.99 4.73 -23.23
C ILE A 104 -3.40 4.36 -21.89
N ARG A 105 -4.16 3.69 -21.02
CA ARG A 105 -3.75 3.33 -19.66
C ARG A 105 -3.93 1.84 -19.43
N GLY A 106 -2.99 1.25 -18.72
CA GLY A 106 -3.01 -0.17 -18.41
C GLY A 106 -3.94 -0.53 -17.24
N ILE A 107 -3.87 -1.78 -16.84
CA ILE A 107 -4.61 -2.33 -15.70
C ILE A 107 -3.66 -2.49 -14.53
N ASP A 108 -4.02 -1.91 -13.40
CA ASP A 108 -3.31 -2.12 -12.13
C ASP A 108 -3.85 -3.36 -11.44
N CYS A 109 -2.95 -4.25 -11.06
CA CYS A 109 -3.29 -5.47 -10.35
C CYS A 109 -2.39 -5.64 -9.12
N MET A 110 -2.92 -6.35 -8.12
CA MET A 110 -2.15 -6.79 -6.97
C MET A 110 -2.42 -8.25 -6.65
N GLU A 111 -1.34 -8.98 -6.39
CA GLU A 111 -1.36 -10.33 -5.87
C GLU A 111 -0.85 -10.32 -4.44
N PHE A 112 -1.42 -11.19 -3.61
CA PHE A 112 -1.11 -11.30 -2.18
C PHE A 112 -0.66 -12.71 -1.87
N GLU A 113 0.40 -12.89 -1.10
CA GLU A 113 0.68 -14.19 -0.50
C GLU A 113 -0.39 -14.51 0.55
N SER A 114 -1.15 -15.60 0.35
CA SER A 114 -2.32 -15.90 1.18
C SER A 114 -2.01 -16.49 2.56
N THR A 115 -0.78 -16.94 2.80
CA THR A 115 -0.40 -17.74 3.98
C THR A 115 -0.80 -17.11 5.33
N HIS A 116 -0.75 -15.79 5.41
CA HIS A 116 -1.04 -15.05 6.65
C HIS A 116 -2.28 -14.16 6.54
N ILE A 117 -3.06 -14.27 5.47
CA ILE A 117 -4.30 -13.51 5.33
C ILE A 117 -5.39 -14.14 6.20
N GLU A 118 -5.88 -13.39 7.18
CA GLU A 118 -7.02 -13.77 8.02
C GLU A 118 -8.34 -13.42 7.34
N SER A 119 -8.41 -12.24 6.73
CA SER A 119 -9.60 -11.75 6.04
C SER A 119 -9.28 -10.59 5.11
N TYR A 120 -10.23 -10.23 4.29
CA TYR A 120 -10.17 -9.02 3.47
C TYR A 120 -11.51 -8.29 3.47
N SER A 121 -11.51 -7.03 3.08
CA SER A 121 -12.69 -6.20 2.92
C SER A 121 -12.66 -5.45 1.59
N LEU A 122 -13.77 -5.50 0.88
CA LEU A 122 -14.05 -4.74 -0.34
C LEU A 122 -15.31 -3.91 -0.12
N HIS A 123 -15.37 -2.74 -0.76
CA HIS A 123 -16.59 -1.96 -0.75
C HIS A 123 -17.72 -2.70 -1.50
N PRO A 124 -18.99 -2.65 -1.05
CA PRO A 124 -20.11 -3.32 -1.74
C PRO A 124 -20.27 -2.92 -3.22
N GLN A 125 -19.85 -1.73 -3.59
CA GLN A 125 -19.80 -1.23 -4.96
C GLN A 125 -18.38 -1.27 -5.52
N THR A 126 -17.62 -2.32 -5.20
CA THR A 126 -16.23 -2.42 -5.65
C THR A 126 -16.11 -2.37 -7.17
N GLU A 127 -15.11 -1.65 -7.64
CA GLU A 127 -14.66 -1.59 -9.03
C GLU A 127 -13.43 -2.49 -9.27
N LEU A 128 -13.17 -3.44 -8.35
CA LEU A 128 -12.12 -4.44 -8.49
C LEU A 128 -12.68 -5.76 -9.06
N SER A 129 -11.85 -6.48 -9.79
CA SER A 129 -12.16 -7.79 -10.33
C SER A 129 -11.07 -8.80 -9.95
N PRO A 130 -11.42 -9.98 -9.44
CA PRO A 130 -12.78 -10.41 -9.09
C PRO A 130 -13.36 -9.62 -7.90
N PRO A 131 -14.68 -9.54 -7.76
CA PRO A 131 -15.31 -8.82 -6.65
C PRO A 131 -15.19 -9.57 -5.29
N SER A 132 -14.47 -10.66 -5.27
CA SER A 132 -14.13 -11.44 -4.09
C SER A 132 -12.83 -12.19 -4.31
N LEU A 133 -11.99 -12.27 -3.27
CA LEU A 133 -10.77 -13.06 -3.29
C LEU A 133 -11.05 -14.52 -2.90
N ASP A 134 -10.46 -15.46 -3.64
CA ASP A 134 -10.39 -16.85 -3.21
C ASP A 134 -9.10 -17.07 -2.39
N LEU A 135 -9.20 -17.03 -1.09
CA LEU A 135 -8.06 -17.20 -0.18
C LEU A 135 -7.51 -18.63 -0.14
N ASN A 136 -8.16 -19.59 -0.83
CA ASN A 136 -7.60 -20.93 -1.02
C ASN A 136 -6.55 -20.97 -2.14
N GLN A 137 -6.49 -19.93 -2.97
CA GLN A 137 -5.40 -19.77 -3.94
C GLN A 137 -4.14 -19.29 -3.20
N PRO A 138 -2.94 -19.76 -3.61
CA PRO A 138 -1.69 -19.34 -2.98
C PRO A 138 -1.41 -17.83 -3.15
N ASN A 139 -1.82 -17.27 -4.28
CA ASN A 139 -1.63 -15.87 -4.63
C ASN A 139 -2.94 -15.27 -5.20
N PRO A 140 -3.94 -14.99 -4.34
CA PRO A 140 -5.15 -14.34 -4.79
C PRO A 140 -4.83 -12.95 -5.37
N LYS A 141 -5.52 -12.61 -6.47
CA LYS A 141 -5.25 -11.41 -7.27
C LYS A 141 -6.50 -10.56 -7.43
N VAL A 142 -6.33 -9.26 -7.38
CA VAL A 142 -7.35 -8.27 -7.77
C VAL A 142 -6.78 -7.30 -8.79
N CYS A 143 -7.65 -6.81 -9.68
CA CYS A 143 -7.31 -5.80 -10.67
C CYS A 143 -8.38 -4.72 -10.73
N GLY A 144 -7.99 -3.49 -11.07
CA GLY A 144 -8.92 -2.41 -11.36
C GLY A 144 -9.73 -2.68 -12.64
N THR A 145 -10.98 -2.22 -12.68
CA THR A 145 -11.87 -2.38 -13.84
C THR A 145 -12.31 -1.07 -14.45
N LYS A 146 -12.11 0.04 -13.75
CA LYS A 146 -12.52 1.38 -14.18
C LYS A 146 -11.31 2.27 -14.34
N THR A 147 -11.35 3.07 -15.38
CA THR A 147 -10.34 4.11 -15.60
C THR A 147 -10.34 5.10 -14.46
N GLY A 148 -9.16 5.39 -13.94
CA GLY A 148 -8.96 6.37 -12.90
C GLY A 148 -8.29 7.66 -13.36
N GLY A 149 -8.12 8.58 -12.45
CA GLY A 149 -7.45 9.85 -12.66
C GLY A 149 -7.10 10.51 -11.33
N GLY A 150 -6.27 11.54 -11.35
CA GLY A 150 -5.77 12.17 -10.14
C GLY A 150 -6.77 12.53 -9.02
N PRO A 151 -8.07 12.82 -9.28
CA PRO A 151 -9.05 13.09 -8.23
C PRO A 151 -9.48 11.87 -7.40
N ASP A 152 -9.25 10.66 -7.88
CA ASP A 152 -9.59 9.43 -7.17
C ASP A 152 -8.47 8.92 -6.26
N ASN A 153 -7.32 9.56 -6.28
CA ASN A 153 -6.20 9.25 -5.41
C ASN A 153 -6.43 9.79 -4.00
N PRO A 154 -6.41 8.95 -2.95
CA PRO A 154 -6.75 9.38 -1.59
C PRO A 154 -5.74 10.36 -0.97
N GLU A 155 -4.48 10.33 -1.38
CA GLU A 155 -3.44 11.25 -0.88
C GLU A 155 -3.64 12.71 -1.34
N ARG A 156 -4.56 12.94 -2.28
CA ARG A 156 -4.92 14.29 -2.78
C ARG A 156 -6.11 14.89 -2.05
N ASN A 157 -6.76 14.17 -1.18
CA ASN A 157 -7.84 14.71 -0.36
C ASN A 157 -7.31 15.81 0.58
N GLU A 158 -8.20 16.65 1.07
CA GLU A 158 -7.86 17.55 2.19
C GLU A 158 -7.54 16.72 3.44
N VAL A 159 -6.67 17.26 4.30
CA VAL A 159 -6.27 16.59 5.55
C VAL A 159 -7.50 16.27 6.41
N GLY A 160 -7.69 14.98 6.71
CA GLY A 160 -8.82 14.51 7.50
C GLY A 160 -10.13 14.37 6.74
N ALA A 161 -10.15 14.61 5.43
CA ALA A 161 -11.34 14.36 4.63
C ALA A 161 -11.60 12.84 4.52
N PRO A 162 -12.86 12.41 4.58
CA PRO A 162 -13.20 10.99 4.37
C PRO A 162 -12.93 10.58 2.92
N LEU A 163 -12.63 9.31 2.72
CA LEU A 163 -12.53 8.74 1.38
C LEU A 163 -13.85 8.90 0.63
N THR A 164 -13.76 9.28 -0.64
CA THR A 164 -14.91 9.31 -1.56
C THR A 164 -15.42 7.90 -1.83
N LEU A 165 -16.60 7.78 -2.41
CA LEU A 165 -17.15 6.50 -2.83
C LEU A 165 -16.23 5.81 -3.85
N GLU A 166 -15.72 6.56 -4.81
CA GLU A 166 -14.83 6.08 -5.86
C GLU A 166 -13.51 5.54 -5.28
N GLN A 167 -12.87 6.29 -4.39
CA GLN A 167 -11.65 5.87 -3.69
C GLN A 167 -11.86 4.57 -2.90
N ARG A 168 -13.02 4.40 -2.25
CA ARG A 168 -13.38 3.16 -1.54
C ARG A 168 -13.69 2.01 -2.49
N ALA A 169 -14.32 2.28 -3.62
CA ALA A 169 -14.65 1.26 -4.61
C ALA A 169 -13.40 0.68 -5.29
N ARG A 170 -12.30 1.44 -5.32
CA ARG A 170 -11.00 1.08 -5.88
C ARG A 170 -9.96 0.71 -4.83
N ALA A 171 -10.40 0.29 -3.67
CA ALA A 171 -9.55 -0.10 -2.56
C ALA A 171 -9.86 -1.51 -2.08
N ILE A 172 -8.83 -2.15 -1.53
CA ILE A 172 -8.93 -3.39 -0.78
C ILE A 172 -8.22 -3.25 0.56
N GLU A 173 -8.85 -3.73 1.63
CA GLU A 173 -8.20 -3.88 2.92
C GLU A 173 -7.94 -5.37 3.19
N ILE A 174 -6.71 -5.70 3.54
CA ILE A 174 -6.29 -7.06 3.92
C ILE A 174 -5.92 -7.06 5.40
N THR A 175 -6.48 -8.00 6.13
CA THR A 175 -6.11 -8.29 7.52
C THR A 175 -5.18 -9.49 7.55
N TYR A 176 -4.02 -9.30 8.13
CA TYR A 176 -3.00 -10.32 8.33
C TYR A 176 -2.89 -10.72 9.79
N SER A 177 -2.44 -11.93 10.05
CA SER A 177 -2.23 -12.44 11.40
C SER A 177 -0.94 -13.26 11.55
N ASN A 178 -0.36 -13.17 12.75
CA ASN A 178 0.76 -13.99 13.20
C ASN A 178 1.97 -14.00 12.24
N THR A 179 2.36 -12.83 11.75
CA THR A 179 3.53 -12.69 10.90
C THR A 179 4.32 -11.42 11.20
N ALA A 180 5.62 -11.46 10.88
CA ALA A 180 6.49 -10.28 10.91
C ALA A 180 6.58 -9.61 9.54
N GLU A 181 6.17 -10.29 8.46
CA GLU A 181 6.29 -9.78 7.10
C GLU A 181 5.21 -10.35 6.18
N VAL A 182 4.91 -9.63 5.11
CA VAL A 182 4.01 -10.06 4.04
C VAL A 182 4.62 -9.73 2.70
N LEU A 183 4.33 -10.57 1.71
CA LEU A 183 4.72 -10.37 0.31
C LEU A 183 3.51 -9.95 -0.51
N ILE A 184 3.73 -8.96 -1.37
CA ILE A 184 2.76 -8.50 -2.34
C ILE A 184 3.44 -8.27 -3.69
N THR A 185 2.73 -8.54 -4.78
CA THR A 185 3.17 -8.19 -6.13
C THR A 185 2.23 -7.14 -6.69
N PHE A 186 2.76 -5.95 -6.99
CA PHE A 186 2.03 -4.92 -7.73
C PHE A 186 2.46 -4.97 -9.19
N SER A 187 1.50 -4.96 -10.08
CA SER A 187 1.74 -5.01 -11.52
C SER A 187 0.84 -4.05 -12.27
N ALA A 188 1.36 -3.54 -13.38
CA ALA A 188 0.61 -2.72 -14.31
C ALA A 188 0.82 -3.22 -15.75
N THR A 189 -0.27 -3.49 -16.46
CA THR A 189 -0.24 -4.08 -17.83
C THR A 189 -0.82 -3.10 -18.84
N GLY A 190 -0.10 -2.93 -19.98
CA GLY A 190 -0.58 -2.18 -21.14
C GLY A 190 0.07 -0.82 -21.32
N GLY A 191 -0.05 -0.25 -22.53
CA GLY A 191 0.60 0.95 -23.04
C GLY A 191 0.58 2.20 -22.15
N ILE A 192 1.32 2.15 -21.06
CA ILE A 192 1.35 3.19 -20.04
C ILE A 192 2.44 4.18 -20.39
N THR A 193 2.05 5.37 -20.79
CA THR A 193 2.97 6.51 -20.85
C THR A 193 2.96 7.21 -19.51
N GLY A 194 4.02 7.06 -18.74
CA GLY A 194 4.16 7.64 -17.41
C GLY A 194 3.75 6.66 -16.30
N GLY A 195 4.48 6.41 -15.30
CA GLY A 195 4.39 5.37 -14.29
C GLY A 195 3.05 5.20 -13.58
N ARG A 196 2.95 4.12 -12.81
CA ARG A 196 1.84 3.81 -11.92
C ARG A 196 2.27 3.93 -10.47
N SER A 197 1.32 4.20 -9.62
CA SER A 197 1.58 4.37 -8.19
C SER A 197 0.80 3.35 -7.39
N LEU A 198 1.52 2.57 -6.61
CA LEU A 198 0.90 1.82 -5.52
C LEU A 198 0.73 2.75 -4.33
N ILE A 199 -0.50 2.97 -3.90
CA ILE A 199 -0.84 3.76 -2.72
C ILE A 199 -1.33 2.82 -1.63
N PHE A 200 -0.76 2.92 -0.44
CA PHE A 200 -1.19 2.09 0.68
C PHE A 200 -1.13 2.82 2.02
N SER A 201 -1.92 2.35 2.96
CA SER A 201 -1.96 2.80 4.35
C SER A 201 -2.01 1.60 5.29
N GLY A 202 -1.34 1.71 6.43
CA GLY A 202 -1.42 0.72 7.49
C GLY A 202 -2.40 1.17 8.56
N ALA A 203 -3.40 0.32 8.86
CA ALA A 203 -4.16 0.43 10.09
C ALA A 203 -3.82 -0.77 10.96
N SER A 204 -3.15 -0.55 12.08
CA SER A 204 -2.84 -1.60 13.03
C SER A 204 -3.74 -1.47 14.26
N PRO A 205 -4.26 -2.57 14.83
CA PRO A 205 -4.91 -2.54 16.14
C PRO A 205 -3.96 -2.05 17.26
N ILE A 206 -2.65 -1.95 16.97
CA ILE A 206 -1.67 -1.33 17.85
C ILE A 206 -1.97 0.16 18.07
N LEU A 207 -2.58 0.84 17.08
CA LEU A 207 -2.99 2.24 17.18
C LEU A 207 -4.26 2.43 18.03
N ASP A 208 -5.12 1.40 18.15
CA ASP A 208 -6.28 1.42 19.02
C ASP A 208 -5.89 1.32 20.51
N ALA A 209 -4.63 1.00 20.81
CA ALA A 209 -4.07 0.97 22.16
C ALA A 209 -3.56 2.32 22.66
N CYS A 210 -3.77 3.41 21.92
CA CYS A 210 -3.64 4.74 22.50
C CYS A 210 -4.71 4.87 23.60
N PRO A 211 -4.35 5.02 24.87
CA PRO A 211 -5.34 5.23 25.91
C PRO A 211 -6.16 6.47 25.53
N SER A 212 -7.49 6.33 25.53
CA SER A 212 -8.37 7.49 25.41
C SER A 212 -7.87 8.57 26.38
N PRO A 213 -7.76 9.83 25.96
CA PRO A 213 -7.34 10.88 26.89
C PRO A 213 -8.26 10.79 28.12
N PRO A 214 -7.70 10.94 29.33
CA PRO A 214 -8.48 10.83 30.55
C PRO A 214 -9.67 11.82 30.47
N PRO A 215 -10.86 11.43 30.93
CA PRO A 215 -12.10 12.20 30.77
C PRO A 215 -12.08 13.61 31.39
N ASN A 216 -11.01 13.99 32.05
CA ASN A 216 -10.87 15.26 32.75
C ASN A 216 -10.08 16.37 31.99
N MET A 217 -9.78 16.19 30.69
CA MET A 217 -9.20 17.24 29.87
C MET A 217 -10.23 18.00 29.01
N MET A 218 -11.51 17.86 29.28
CA MET A 218 -12.48 18.83 28.78
C MET A 218 -12.38 20.06 29.66
N ALA A 219 -11.80 21.11 29.09
CA ALA A 219 -11.68 22.41 29.73
C ALA A 219 -13.05 22.84 30.28
N SER A 220 -13.06 23.19 31.55
CA SER A 220 -14.14 23.99 32.13
C SER A 220 -14.22 25.31 31.39
N PRO A 221 -15.44 25.86 31.22
CA PRO A 221 -15.72 27.10 30.48
C PRO A 221 -15.02 28.33 31.06
#